data_c2e5735ec3dc422110ef64d4dff81a43
#
_entry.id   c2e5735ec3dc422110ef64d4dff81a43
#
_cell.length_a   1.000
_cell.length_b   1.000
_cell.length_c   1.000
_cell.angle_alpha   90.00
_cell.angle_beta   90.00
_cell.angle_gamma   90.00
#
_symmetry.space_group_name_H-M   'P 1'
#
loop_
_entity.id
_entity.type
_entity.pdbx_description
1 polymer ?
#
loop_
_entity_poly.entity_id
_entity_poly.type
_entity_poly.pdbx_seq_one_letter_code
_entity_poly.pdbx_strand_id
1 'polypeptide(L)'
;ALLGFATEATVRVMKAELLKKDQVSHDDQASQLDYSPGWHHETNSSGKYQNTESWASFGRLNDEQKKNASVTAYFYGTGLEIKGFVDPGHGIYKVTLDGKELEYQDGQGNASDVNGKKYFSGTAATRQGDQTLVRLTGLEEGWHAVTLQLDPKRNDTSRNIGIQVDQFITRGEDSALYTKEELVQAMKNWKDELAKFDQTALKNTPEARQAFKSNLDKLSEQLSASTVDAQELMLTATTLQAILDKEDNYGSDDTPTPDQPEEPNYDKAMASLAEAIERKTKELGDDKEAKKKLVELAEQALTAIQEAKTQDAVDKALENALAGINQLQATPKEDPKPEEPSKPEESKIDYDKAMASLAEAIQNKSKELGSD
;
A
#
# COMPACT_ATOMS: atom_id res chain seq x y z
N ALA A 1 -21.53 -17.76 -4.54
CA ALA A 1 -22.61 -16.82 -4.35
C ALA A 1 -22.05 -15.43 -4.62
N LEU A 2 -22.52 -14.83 -5.68
CA LEU A 2 -22.29 -13.42 -5.93
C LEU A 2 -22.48 -12.66 -4.62
N LEU A 3 -21.50 -11.88 -4.22
CA LEU A 3 -21.73 -10.78 -3.31
C LEU A 3 -22.95 -10.06 -3.90
N GLY A 4 -24.14 -10.38 -3.39
CA GLY A 4 -25.31 -9.68 -3.80
C GLY A 4 -25.07 -8.23 -3.42
N PHE A 5 -24.73 -7.41 -4.37
CA PHE A 5 -24.75 -5.95 -4.20
C PHE A 5 -26.20 -5.53 -4.02
N ALA A 6 -26.85 -6.21 -3.09
CA ALA A 6 -28.29 -6.22 -2.99
C ALA A 6 -28.83 -4.86 -2.56
N THR A 7 -28.07 -4.09 -1.81
CA THR A 7 -28.44 -2.70 -1.45
C THR A 7 -27.20 -1.90 -1.07
N GLU A 8 -27.21 -0.60 -1.33
CA GLU A 8 -26.20 0.33 -0.85
C GLU A 8 -26.02 0.31 0.68
N ALA A 9 -27.11 0.01 1.41
CA ALA A 9 -27.06 -0.11 2.86
C ALA A 9 -26.22 -1.31 3.29
N THR A 10 -26.31 -2.46 2.62
CA THR A 10 -25.48 -3.64 2.90
C THR A 10 -24.01 -3.35 2.66
N VAL A 11 -23.68 -2.67 1.56
CA VAL A 11 -22.32 -2.27 1.23
C VAL A 11 -21.77 -1.28 2.27
N ARG A 12 -22.59 -0.36 2.77
CA ARG A 12 -22.20 0.59 3.83
C ARG A 12 -21.88 -0.10 5.16
N VAL A 13 -22.70 -1.07 5.54
CA VAL A 13 -22.48 -1.84 6.80
C VAL A 13 -21.18 -2.63 6.70
N MET A 14 -20.97 -3.31 5.59
CA MET A 14 -19.73 -4.05 5.35
C MET A 14 -18.50 -3.13 5.43
N LYS A 15 -18.55 -1.95 4.85
CA LYS A 15 -17.47 -0.98 4.94
C LYS A 15 -17.17 -0.55 6.37
N ALA A 16 -18.19 -0.19 7.13
CA ALA A 16 -18.01 0.29 8.49
C ALA A 16 -17.35 -0.77 9.38
N GLU A 17 -17.70 -2.04 9.19
CA GLU A 17 -17.09 -3.15 9.91
C GLU A 17 -15.66 -3.42 9.46
N LEU A 18 -15.40 -3.39 8.16
CA LEU A 18 -14.07 -3.64 7.58
C LEU A 18 -13.08 -2.53 7.93
N LEU A 19 -13.50 -1.27 7.87
CA LEU A 19 -12.65 -0.14 8.27
C LEU A 19 -12.22 -0.22 9.73
N LYS A 20 -13.08 -0.75 10.61
CA LYS A 20 -12.74 -0.93 12.03
C LYS A 20 -11.72 -2.04 12.26
N LYS A 21 -11.70 -3.07 11.41
CA LYS A 21 -10.85 -4.26 11.56
C LYS A 21 -9.53 -4.15 10.78
N ASP A 22 -9.57 -3.54 9.58
CA ASP A 22 -8.54 -3.69 8.57
C ASP A 22 -7.77 -2.40 8.27
N GLN A 23 -8.02 -1.33 9.01
CA GLN A 23 -7.37 -0.06 8.80
C GLN A 23 -7.16 0.67 10.11
N VAL A 24 -5.91 1.08 10.37
CA VAL A 24 -5.54 1.87 11.55
C VAL A 24 -4.80 3.12 11.11
N SER A 25 -5.30 4.28 11.54
CA SER A 25 -4.66 5.57 11.30
C SER A 25 -3.76 5.96 12.47
N HIS A 26 -2.57 6.46 12.14
CA HIS A 26 -1.56 6.89 13.09
C HIS A 26 -1.12 8.31 12.76
N ASP A 27 -0.90 9.10 13.79
CA ASP A 27 -0.35 10.45 13.66
C ASP A 27 1.12 10.42 13.21
N ASP A 28 1.56 11.49 12.57
CA ASP A 28 2.97 11.67 12.20
C ASP A 28 3.93 11.70 13.39
N GLN A 29 3.41 12.00 14.58
CA GLN A 29 4.17 12.01 15.82
C GLN A 29 3.97 10.75 16.67
N ALA A 30 3.43 9.69 16.10
CA ALA A 30 3.36 8.40 16.78
C ALA A 30 4.77 7.93 17.18
N SER A 31 4.90 7.49 18.44
CA SER A 31 6.20 7.15 19.03
C SER A 31 6.92 5.97 18.34
N GLN A 32 6.18 5.15 17.61
CA GLN A 32 6.71 4.01 16.86
C GLN A 32 7.46 4.44 15.59
N LEU A 33 7.16 5.61 15.04
CA LEU A 33 7.81 6.10 13.82
C LEU A 33 9.27 6.48 14.10
N ASP A 34 10.14 6.09 13.19
CA ASP A 34 11.59 6.29 13.32
C ASP A 34 12.05 7.37 12.33
N TYR A 35 12.24 8.57 12.86
CA TYR A 35 12.71 9.72 12.11
C TYR A 35 14.24 9.84 12.21
N SER A 36 14.89 10.12 11.09
CA SER A 36 16.28 10.55 11.10
C SER A 36 16.44 11.90 11.81
N PRO A 37 17.65 12.25 12.29
CA PRO A 37 17.86 13.52 12.94
C PRO A 37 17.57 14.74 12.05
N GLY A 38 17.08 15.81 12.65
CA GLY A 38 16.87 17.09 11.99
C GLY A 38 15.44 17.36 11.51
N TRP A 39 14.51 16.46 11.76
CA TRP A 39 13.10 16.70 11.53
C TRP A 39 12.51 17.67 12.54
N HIS A 40 11.55 18.46 12.09
CA HIS A 40 10.69 19.30 12.91
C HIS A 40 9.34 18.64 13.10
N HIS A 41 8.85 18.64 14.36
CA HIS A 41 7.55 18.10 14.74
C HIS A 41 6.69 19.22 15.28
N GLU A 42 5.77 19.70 14.45
CA GLU A 42 4.92 20.85 14.78
C GLU A 42 3.63 20.39 15.47
N THR A 43 3.29 21.08 16.54
CA THR A 43 1.97 20.98 17.18
C THR A 43 1.16 22.23 16.83
N ASN A 44 -0.17 22.14 16.92
CA ASN A 44 -1.09 23.22 16.53
C ASN A 44 -1.06 23.59 15.04
N SER A 45 -0.78 22.61 14.18
CA SER A 45 -0.82 22.76 12.72
C SER A 45 -2.25 22.60 12.21
N SER A 46 -2.95 23.71 12.08
CA SER A 46 -4.36 23.73 11.63
C SER A 46 -4.52 23.08 10.25
N GLY A 47 -5.56 22.28 10.09
CA GLY A 47 -5.87 21.59 8.84
C GLY A 47 -5.08 20.32 8.58
N LYS A 48 -4.20 19.92 9.49
CA LYS A 48 -3.47 18.64 9.47
C LYS A 48 -4.17 17.58 10.32
N TYR A 49 -3.87 16.32 10.04
CA TYR A 49 -4.38 15.21 10.85
C TYR A 49 -3.95 15.39 12.32
N GLN A 50 -4.91 15.37 13.24
CA GLN A 50 -4.70 15.64 14.66
C GLN A 50 -3.98 16.96 14.98
N ASN A 51 -4.01 17.93 14.05
CA ASN A 51 -3.35 19.24 14.16
C ASN A 51 -1.84 19.19 14.37
N THR A 52 -1.19 18.18 13.84
CA THR A 52 0.26 18.00 13.88
C THR A 52 0.84 17.77 12.50
N GLU A 53 2.12 18.02 12.33
CA GLU A 53 2.86 17.69 11.13
C GLU A 53 4.34 17.47 11.45
N SER A 54 5.01 16.66 10.64
CA SER A 54 6.47 16.46 10.71
C SER A 54 7.08 16.75 9.36
N TRP A 55 8.17 17.50 9.36
CA TRP A 55 8.85 17.91 8.14
C TRP A 55 10.35 18.04 8.32
N ALA A 56 11.06 17.93 7.23
CA ALA A 56 12.48 18.22 7.12
C ALA A 56 12.77 18.95 5.80
N SER A 57 13.86 19.68 5.73
CA SER A 57 14.31 20.27 4.49
C SER A 57 15.83 20.38 4.46
N PHE A 58 16.42 20.30 3.28
CA PHE A 58 17.86 20.42 3.12
C PHE A 58 18.42 21.74 3.65
N GLY A 59 17.65 22.82 3.57
CA GLY A 59 18.04 24.13 4.10
C GLY A 59 18.15 24.18 5.64
N ARG A 60 17.60 23.20 6.33
CA ARG A 60 17.62 23.09 7.80
C ARG A 60 18.47 21.93 8.31
N LEU A 61 19.08 21.18 7.42
CA LEU A 61 19.88 20.00 7.73
C LEU A 61 21.36 20.30 7.54
N ASN A 62 22.22 19.71 8.37
CA ASN A 62 23.64 19.69 8.12
C ASN A 62 24.01 18.64 7.04
N ASP A 63 25.27 18.64 6.60
CA ASP A 63 25.70 17.77 5.49
C ASP A 63 25.53 16.27 5.80
N GLU A 64 25.73 15.85 7.03
CA GLU A 64 25.52 14.46 7.41
C GLU A 64 24.03 14.09 7.40
N GLN A 65 23.18 14.95 7.93
CA GLN A 65 21.72 14.75 7.96
C GLN A 65 21.09 14.73 6.56
N LYS A 66 21.64 15.50 5.61
CA LYS A 66 21.17 15.51 4.20
C LYS A 66 21.34 14.15 3.52
N LYS A 67 22.27 13.33 3.96
CA LYS A 67 22.49 12.00 3.38
C LYS A 67 21.37 11.03 3.64
N ASN A 68 20.61 11.23 4.72
CA ASN A 68 19.50 10.37 5.12
C ASN A 68 18.43 11.16 5.87
N ALA A 69 17.67 11.99 5.15
CA ALA A 69 16.48 12.64 5.68
C ALA A 69 15.28 11.71 5.42
N SER A 70 14.90 10.93 6.42
CA SER A 70 13.96 9.83 6.25
C SER A 70 13.07 9.59 7.48
N VAL A 71 11.97 8.91 7.24
CA VAL A 71 11.12 8.31 8.27
C VAL A 71 10.87 6.85 7.92
N THR A 72 10.96 5.98 8.90
CA THR A 72 10.70 4.56 8.76
C THR A 72 9.50 4.15 9.61
N ALA A 73 8.57 3.44 8.99
CA ALA A 73 7.45 2.77 9.64
C ALA A 73 7.72 1.27 9.69
N TYR A 74 7.67 0.70 10.88
CA TYR A 74 7.70 -0.74 11.13
C TYR A 74 6.27 -1.16 11.44
N PHE A 75 5.74 -2.12 10.70
CA PHE A 75 4.34 -2.49 10.87
C PHE A 75 4.10 -3.97 10.59
N TYR A 76 2.99 -4.45 11.12
CA TYR A 76 2.39 -5.72 10.74
C TYR A 76 1.16 -5.42 9.90
N GLY A 77 1.03 -6.05 8.74
CA GLY A 77 -0.13 -5.86 7.89
C GLY A 77 0.11 -6.24 6.43
N THR A 78 -0.80 -5.80 5.58
CA THR A 78 -0.82 -6.04 4.14
C THR A 78 -0.68 -4.77 3.30
N GLY A 79 -0.58 -3.62 3.95
CA GLY A 79 -0.44 -2.35 3.27
C GLY A 79 -0.12 -1.19 4.20
N LEU A 80 0.37 -0.12 3.58
CA LEU A 80 0.67 1.14 4.25
C LEU A 80 0.38 2.30 3.31
N GLU A 81 -0.28 3.33 3.84
CA GLU A 81 -0.42 4.61 3.16
C GLU A 81 0.25 5.70 4.00
N ILE A 82 1.08 6.52 3.36
CA ILE A 82 1.68 7.70 3.97
C ILE A 82 1.06 8.92 3.30
N LYS A 83 0.48 9.80 4.10
CA LYS A 83 -0.16 11.04 3.65
C LYS A 83 0.62 12.25 4.12
N GLY A 84 0.59 13.29 3.30
CA GLY A 84 1.19 14.57 3.59
C GLY A 84 0.71 15.62 2.62
N PHE A 85 1.30 16.80 2.63
CA PHE A 85 1.07 17.77 1.59
C PHE A 85 2.16 17.72 0.51
N VAL A 86 1.78 18.07 -0.70
CA VAL A 86 2.68 18.29 -1.82
C VAL A 86 2.88 19.78 -2.04
N ASP A 87 4.03 20.18 -2.52
CA ASP A 87 4.45 21.57 -2.59
C ASP A 87 5.50 21.78 -3.69
N PRO A 88 5.55 22.95 -4.34
CA PRO A 88 6.61 23.22 -5.31
C PRO A 88 8.03 23.12 -4.75
N GLY A 89 8.19 23.33 -3.44
CA GLY A 89 9.47 23.22 -2.72
C GLY A 89 9.81 21.83 -2.22
N HIS A 90 8.95 20.82 -2.44
CA HIS A 90 9.22 19.45 -2.08
C HIS A 90 9.92 18.70 -3.21
N GLY A 91 10.55 17.59 -2.89
CA GLY A 91 11.44 16.88 -3.80
C GLY A 91 11.02 15.47 -4.16
N ILE A 92 11.92 14.81 -4.85
CA ILE A 92 11.82 13.41 -5.22
C ILE A 92 12.16 12.55 -4.01
N TYR A 93 11.39 11.49 -3.81
CA TYR A 93 11.54 10.56 -2.71
C TYR A 93 12.13 9.22 -3.18
N LYS A 94 12.78 8.56 -2.27
CA LYS A 94 13.15 7.16 -2.36
C LYS A 94 12.31 6.38 -1.36
N VAL A 95 11.64 5.33 -1.80
CA VAL A 95 10.87 4.43 -0.95
C VAL A 95 11.55 3.08 -0.92
N THR A 96 11.85 2.59 0.28
CA THR A 96 12.44 1.27 0.48
C THR A 96 11.48 0.40 1.26
N LEU A 97 11.16 -0.77 0.72
CA LEU A 97 10.32 -1.79 1.35
C LEU A 97 11.14 -3.05 1.57
N ASP A 98 11.28 -3.45 2.83
CA ASP A 98 11.95 -4.70 3.22
C ASP A 98 13.32 -4.87 2.54
N GLY A 99 14.12 -3.81 2.55
CA GLY A 99 15.47 -3.75 2.02
C GLY A 99 15.60 -3.50 0.52
N LYS A 100 14.50 -3.34 -0.20
CA LYS A 100 14.51 -3.08 -1.64
C LYS A 100 13.93 -1.72 -1.96
N GLU A 101 14.64 -0.94 -2.79
CA GLU A 101 14.06 0.28 -3.36
C GLU A 101 12.89 -0.08 -4.27
N LEU A 102 11.75 0.57 -4.04
CA LEU A 102 10.58 0.41 -4.89
C LEU A 102 10.67 1.31 -6.12
N GLU A 103 10.39 0.74 -7.27
CA GLU A 103 10.06 1.50 -8.46
C GLU A 103 8.60 1.94 -8.39
N TYR A 104 8.36 3.23 -8.71
CA TYR A 104 7.00 3.77 -8.69
C TYR A 104 6.12 3.06 -9.72
N GLN A 105 4.93 2.69 -9.29
CA GLN A 105 3.86 2.18 -10.14
C GLN A 105 2.63 3.10 -10.05
N ASP A 106 1.89 3.20 -11.13
CA ASP A 106 0.68 4.03 -11.17
C ASP A 106 -0.29 3.66 -10.02
N GLY A 107 -0.81 4.68 -9.35
CA GLY A 107 -1.70 4.52 -8.20
C GLY A 107 -1.01 4.46 -6.83
N GLN A 108 0.32 4.45 -6.78
CA GLN A 108 1.08 4.38 -5.52
C GLN A 108 1.30 5.75 -4.84
N GLY A 109 0.67 6.79 -5.31
CA GLY A 109 0.74 8.12 -4.72
C GLY A 109 1.24 9.19 -5.68
N ASN A 110 1.60 10.35 -5.13
CA ASN A 110 2.12 11.47 -5.90
C ASN A 110 3.47 11.11 -6.54
N ALA A 111 3.67 11.51 -7.79
CA ALA A 111 4.88 11.20 -8.54
C ALA A 111 5.35 12.36 -9.39
N SER A 112 6.65 12.38 -9.70
CA SER A 112 7.28 13.26 -10.67
C SER A 112 7.89 12.44 -11.79
N ASP A 113 7.75 12.93 -13.01
CA ASP A 113 8.41 12.37 -14.19
C ASP A 113 9.79 13.00 -14.38
N VAL A 114 10.81 12.16 -14.47
CA VAL A 114 12.18 12.57 -14.76
C VAL A 114 12.69 11.74 -15.94
N ASN A 115 12.82 12.36 -17.10
CA ASN A 115 13.28 11.70 -18.33
C ASN A 115 12.46 10.45 -18.70
N GLY A 116 11.13 10.51 -18.53
CA GLY A 116 10.22 9.44 -18.89
C GLY A 116 10.04 8.35 -17.82
N LYS A 117 10.72 8.47 -16.70
CA LYS A 117 10.56 7.57 -15.53
C LYS A 117 9.89 8.32 -14.39
N LYS A 118 8.89 7.69 -13.79
CA LYS A 118 8.19 8.23 -12.62
C LYS A 118 8.86 7.81 -11.32
N TYR A 119 8.92 8.76 -10.39
CA TYR A 119 9.43 8.55 -9.03
C TYR A 119 8.40 9.03 -8.01
N PHE A 120 8.34 8.39 -6.85
CA PHE A 120 7.65 8.95 -5.69
C PHE A 120 8.15 10.37 -5.45
N SER A 121 7.25 11.28 -5.17
CA SER A 121 7.58 12.71 -5.05
C SER A 121 6.59 13.46 -4.19
N GLY A 122 7.09 14.48 -3.51
CA GLY A 122 6.25 15.48 -2.83
C GLY A 122 6.03 16.74 -3.66
N THR A 123 6.50 16.78 -4.91
CA THR A 123 6.42 17.96 -5.77
C THR A 123 5.06 18.11 -6.42
N ALA A 124 4.53 19.33 -6.42
CA ALA A 124 3.36 19.70 -7.21
C ALA A 124 3.46 21.18 -7.61
N ALA A 125 2.69 21.60 -8.61
CA ALA A 125 2.68 22.99 -9.07
C ALA A 125 2.20 23.98 -8.01
N THR A 126 1.30 23.54 -7.10
CA THR A 126 0.78 24.29 -5.96
C THR A 126 0.74 23.41 -4.73
N ARG A 127 0.80 24.03 -3.53
CA ARG A 127 0.63 23.29 -2.28
C ARG A 127 -0.78 22.70 -2.20
N GLN A 128 -0.84 21.40 -1.94
CA GLN A 128 -2.09 20.68 -1.73
C GLN A 128 -1.95 19.77 -0.51
N GLY A 129 -2.86 19.93 0.43
CA GLY A 129 -2.92 19.12 1.64
C GLY A 129 -3.59 17.77 1.42
N ASP A 130 -3.47 16.90 2.40
CA ASP A 130 -4.13 15.59 2.45
C ASP A 130 -3.93 14.75 1.19
N GLN A 131 -2.68 14.69 0.74
CA GLN A 131 -2.30 13.92 -0.44
C GLN A 131 -1.68 12.58 -0.04
N THR A 132 -1.87 11.58 -0.88
CA THR A 132 -1.16 10.31 -0.75
C THR A 132 0.25 10.47 -1.31
N LEU A 133 1.26 10.30 -0.45
CA LEU A 133 2.67 10.29 -0.84
C LEU A 133 3.12 8.87 -1.23
N VAL A 134 2.67 7.88 -0.47
CA VAL A 134 2.96 6.47 -0.71
C VAL A 134 1.71 5.65 -0.41
N ARG A 135 1.35 4.77 -1.33
CA ARG A 135 0.29 3.77 -1.12
C ARG A 135 0.81 2.40 -1.53
N LEU A 136 0.98 1.53 -0.54
CA LEU A 136 1.36 0.14 -0.74
C LEU A 136 0.19 -0.76 -0.36
N THR A 137 -0.21 -1.64 -1.26
CA THR A 137 -1.32 -2.58 -1.08
C THR A 137 -0.90 -3.97 -1.52
N GLY A 138 -1.63 -4.99 -1.09
CA GLY A 138 -1.38 -6.37 -1.52
C GLY A 138 -0.04 -6.95 -1.07
N LEU A 139 0.56 -6.42 0.00
CA LEU A 139 1.74 -7.02 0.60
C LEU A 139 1.38 -8.35 1.27
N GLU A 140 2.33 -9.26 1.31
CA GLU A 140 2.20 -10.47 2.14
C GLU A 140 1.88 -10.07 3.58
N GLU A 141 0.88 -10.71 4.19
CA GLU A 141 0.56 -10.46 5.59
C GLU A 141 1.75 -10.80 6.49
N GLY A 142 2.24 -9.84 7.21
CA GLY A 142 3.41 -10.01 8.05
C GLY A 142 4.06 -8.71 8.44
N TRP A 143 5.27 -8.84 8.96
CA TRP A 143 6.12 -7.73 9.36
C TRP A 143 6.77 -7.07 8.14
N HIS A 144 6.76 -5.75 8.14
CA HIS A 144 7.35 -4.94 7.07
C HIS A 144 8.05 -3.71 7.64
N ALA A 145 9.05 -3.23 6.91
CA ALA A 145 9.69 -1.94 7.15
C ALA A 145 9.64 -1.10 5.87
N VAL A 146 9.06 0.08 5.95
CA VAL A 146 9.00 1.06 4.86
C VAL A 146 9.73 2.32 5.27
N THR A 147 10.69 2.74 4.46
CA THR A 147 11.41 4.01 4.62
C THR A 147 11.03 4.95 3.50
N LEU A 148 10.55 6.13 3.87
CA LEU A 148 10.36 7.26 2.97
C LEU A 148 11.51 8.24 3.18
N GLN A 149 12.28 8.50 2.14
CA GLN A 149 13.47 9.34 2.17
C GLN A 149 13.39 10.45 1.14
N LEU A 150 13.79 11.65 1.54
CA LEU A 150 14.09 12.73 0.59
C LEU A 150 15.44 12.38 -0.06
N ASP A 151 15.40 12.01 -1.35
CA ASP A 151 16.53 11.40 -2.03
C ASP A 151 17.65 12.42 -2.28
N PRO A 152 18.84 12.29 -1.66
CA PRO A 152 19.94 13.23 -1.86
C PRO A 152 20.59 13.10 -3.24
N LYS A 153 20.37 11.98 -3.94
CA LYS A 153 20.96 11.75 -5.27
C LYS A 153 20.10 12.32 -6.41
N ARG A 154 18.77 12.41 -6.19
CA ARG A 154 17.81 12.89 -7.22
C ARG A 154 17.33 14.32 -6.96
N ASN A 155 17.85 14.96 -5.94
CA ASN A 155 17.57 16.36 -5.60
C ASN A 155 18.88 17.13 -5.44
N ASP A 156 18.81 18.43 -5.68
CA ASP A 156 19.90 19.34 -5.36
C ASP A 156 19.92 19.65 -3.86
N THR A 157 20.87 19.07 -3.13
CA THR A 157 20.98 19.21 -1.66
C THR A 157 21.42 20.62 -1.24
N SER A 158 21.88 21.46 -2.15
CA SER A 158 22.20 22.86 -1.87
C SER A 158 20.97 23.76 -1.83
N ARG A 159 19.84 23.28 -2.33
CA ARG A 159 18.55 23.99 -2.33
C ARG A 159 17.72 23.61 -1.12
N ASN A 160 16.82 24.51 -0.73
CA ASN A 160 15.90 24.26 0.38
C ASN A 160 14.71 23.41 -0.10
N ILE A 161 14.96 22.13 -0.36
CA ILE A 161 13.97 21.14 -0.79
C ILE A 161 13.51 20.37 0.44
N GLY A 162 12.21 20.13 0.53
CA GLY A 162 11.60 19.58 1.73
C GLY A 162 10.81 18.29 1.52
N ILE A 163 10.47 17.71 2.64
CA ILE A 163 9.58 16.57 2.83
C ILE A 163 8.67 16.84 4.03
N GLN A 164 7.40 16.47 3.91
CA GLN A 164 6.44 16.59 5.02
C GLN A 164 5.58 15.32 5.05
N VAL A 165 5.28 14.85 6.24
CA VAL A 165 4.34 13.76 6.48
C VAL A 165 3.34 14.15 7.56
N ASP A 166 2.12 13.62 7.45
CA ASP A 166 0.99 14.00 8.30
C ASP A 166 0.31 12.79 8.95
N GLN A 167 0.16 11.71 8.19
CA GLN A 167 -0.60 10.55 8.63
C GLN A 167 -0.04 9.27 8.04
N PHE A 168 -0.04 8.21 8.84
CA PHE A 168 0.32 6.85 8.44
C PHE A 168 -0.88 5.94 8.65
N ILE A 169 -1.26 5.18 7.64
CA ILE A 169 -2.40 4.27 7.70
C ILE A 169 -1.91 2.87 7.40
N THR A 170 -1.97 1.99 8.39
CA THR A 170 -1.70 0.57 8.21
C THR A 170 -2.96 -0.16 7.78
N ARG A 171 -2.82 -1.17 6.92
CA ARG A 171 -3.92 -1.96 6.38
C ARG A 171 -3.69 -3.44 6.62
N GLY A 172 -4.77 -4.17 6.77
CA GLY A 172 -4.79 -5.60 7.03
C GLY A 172 -5.39 -5.92 8.41
N GLU A 173 -5.85 -7.15 8.56
CA GLU A 173 -6.41 -7.63 9.82
C GLU A 173 -5.34 -7.54 10.91
N ASP A 174 -5.71 -6.94 12.04
CA ASP A 174 -4.81 -6.70 13.17
C ASP A 174 -3.55 -5.89 12.82
N SER A 175 -3.61 -5.07 11.76
CA SER A 175 -2.50 -4.22 11.40
C SER A 175 -2.21 -3.17 12.48
N ALA A 176 -0.94 -2.89 12.69
CA ALA A 176 -0.47 -1.88 13.62
C ALA A 176 0.93 -1.39 13.29
N LEU A 177 1.25 -0.19 13.74
CA LEU A 177 2.64 0.26 13.85
C LEU A 177 3.32 -0.37 15.06
N TYR A 178 4.58 -0.66 14.90
CA TYR A 178 5.44 -1.16 15.97
C TYR A 178 6.74 -0.35 16.03
N THR A 179 7.43 -0.42 17.15
CA THR A 179 8.78 0.13 17.26
C THR A 179 9.79 -0.75 16.52
N LYS A 180 10.95 -0.20 16.20
CA LYS A 180 12.06 -0.97 15.66
C LYS A 180 12.44 -2.14 16.57
N GLU A 181 12.47 -1.91 17.86
CA GLU A 181 12.79 -2.92 18.89
C GLU A 181 11.78 -4.08 18.88
N GLU A 182 10.50 -3.78 18.71
CA GLU A 182 9.44 -4.80 18.60
C GLU A 182 9.59 -5.64 17.32
N LEU A 183 9.89 -5.01 16.19
CA LEU A 183 10.19 -5.73 14.94
C LEU A 183 11.44 -6.61 15.10
N VAL A 184 12.49 -6.10 15.68
CA VAL A 184 13.73 -6.86 15.94
C VAL A 184 13.46 -8.04 16.84
N GLN A 185 12.65 -7.86 17.90
CA GLN A 185 12.27 -8.97 18.78
C GLN A 185 11.43 -10.02 18.07
N ALA A 186 10.51 -9.61 17.20
CA ALA A 186 9.73 -10.53 16.38
C ALA A 186 10.64 -11.36 15.46
N MET A 187 11.67 -10.74 14.87
CA MET A 187 12.64 -11.44 14.04
C MET A 187 13.53 -12.39 14.84
N LYS A 188 13.90 -12.04 16.06
CA LYS A 188 14.61 -12.95 16.98
C LYS A 188 13.77 -14.19 17.31
N ASN A 189 12.50 -14.00 17.61
CA ASN A 189 11.57 -15.10 17.91
C ASN A 189 11.42 -16.02 16.69
N TRP A 190 11.24 -15.45 15.51
CA TRP A 190 11.15 -16.19 14.27
C TRP A 190 12.42 -16.96 13.94
N LYS A 191 13.59 -16.34 14.11
CA LYS A 191 14.89 -17.01 13.96
C LYS A 191 15.00 -18.23 14.87
N ASP A 192 14.58 -18.10 16.14
CA ASP A 192 14.64 -19.22 17.09
C ASP A 192 13.70 -20.38 16.67
N GLU A 193 12.54 -20.07 16.11
CA GLU A 193 11.67 -21.09 15.52
C GLU A 193 12.29 -21.74 14.28
N LEU A 194 12.90 -20.97 13.40
CA LEU A 194 13.59 -21.50 12.21
C LEU A 194 14.79 -22.36 12.59
N ALA A 195 15.47 -22.07 13.68
CA ALA A 195 16.59 -22.89 14.16
C ALA A 195 16.14 -24.28 14.64
N LYS A 196 14.88 -24.41 15.07
CA LYS A 196 14.26 -25.69 15.43
C LYS A 196 13.73 -26.45 14.21
N PHE A 197 13.63 -25.80 13.08
CA PHE A 197 13.14 -26.40 11.85
C PHE A 197 14.12 -27.46 11.35
N ASP A 198 13.61 -28.66 11.08
CA ASP A 198 14.43 -29.73 10.54
C ASP A 198 14.80 -29.43 9.08
N GLN A 199 16.05 -29.05 8.86
CA GLN A 199 16.56 -28.72 7.53
C GLN A 199 16.50 -29.91 6.55
N THR A 200 16.40 -31.16 7.05
CA THR A 200 16.20 -32.33 6.21
C THR A 200 14.81 -32.40 5.60
N ALA A 201 13.87 -31.62 6.16
CA ALA A 201 12.53 -31.44 5.60
C ALA A 201 12.51 -30.50 4.38
N LEU A 202 13.56 -29.69 4.16
CA LEU A 202 13.81 -28.98 2.91
C LEU A 202 14.21 -30.01 1.85
N LYS A 203 13.21 -30.59 1.20
CA LYS A 203 13.32 -31.88 0.50
C LYS A 203 14.20 -31.89 -0.75
N ASN A 204 14.52 -30.72 -1.35
CA ASN A 204 14.67 -30.85 -2.79
C ASN A 204 15.96 -30.39 -3.40
N THR A 205 16.76 -29.49 -2.85
CA THR A 205 18.06 -29.24 -3.46
C THR A 205 19.14 -28.92 -2.42
N PRO A 206 20.35 -29.38 -2.62
CA PRO A 206 21.50 -28.96 -1.83
C PRO A 206 21.64 -27.42 -1.82
N GLU A 207 21.28 -26.75 -2.91
CA GLU A 207 21.30 -25.32 -3.08
C GLU A 207 20.30 -24.61 -2.15
N ALA A 208 19.06 -25.11 -2.05
CA ALA A 208 18.03 -24.55 -1.16
C ALA A 208 18.44 -24.67 0.31
N ARG A 209 18.98 -25.82 0.72
CA ARG A 209 19.50 -26.02 2.09
C ARG A 209 20.68 -25.11 2.40
N GLN A 210 21.59 -24.93 1.45
CA GLN A 210 22.73 -24.04 1.60
C GLN A 210 22.29 -22.58 1.68
N ALA A 211 21.34 -22.17 0.85
CA ALA A 211 20.76 -20.83 0.88
C ALA A 211 20.01 -20.55 2.19
N PHE A 212 19.24 -21.52 2.68
CA PHE A 212 18.55 -21.42 3.97
C PHE A 212 19.55 -21.25 5.11
N LYS A 213 20.53 -22.09 5.21
CA LYS A 213 21.58 -22.03 6.25
C LYS A 213 22.33 -20.71 6.21
N SER A 214 22.78 -20.29 5.03
CA SER A 214 23.52 -19.06 4.82
C SER A 214 22.70 -17.83 5.23
N ASN A 215 21.44 -17.77 4.85
CA ASN A 215 20.57 -16.65 5.22
C ASN A 215 20.17 -16.69 6.70
N LEU A 216 19.99 -17.86 7.30
CA LEU A 216 19.73 -17.98 8.73
C LEU A 216 20.96 -17.50 9.57
N ASP A 217 22.16 -17.86 9.16
CA ASP A 217 23.40 -17.38 9.79
C ASP A 217 23.52 -15.85 9.64
N LYS A 218 23.21 -15.32 8.46
CA LYS A 218 23.20 -13.87 8.20
C LYS A 218 22.15 -13.14 9.06
N LEU A 219 20.97 -13.69 9.20
CA LEU A 219 19.91 -13.14 10.07
C LEU A 219 20.41 -13.09 11.53
N SER A 220 21.02 -14.17 12.00
CA SER A 220 21.58 -14.24 13.36
C SER A 220 22.67 -13.20 13.59
N GLU A 221 23.55 -13.02 12.64
CA GLU A 221 24.60 -12.01 12.69
C GLU A 221 24.06 -10.60 12.71
N GLN A 222 23.08 -10.30 11.84
CA GLN A 222 22.42 -8.99 11.79
C GLN A 222 21.67 -8.68 13.10
N LEU A 223 21.01 -9.67 13.70
CA LEU A 223 20.31 -9.51 14.99
C LEU A 223 21.27 -9.32 16.17
N SER A 224 22.52 -9.77 16.06
CA SER A 224 23.54 -9.65 17.09
C SER A 224 24.32 -8.35 17.00
N ALA A 225 24.13 -7.54 15.97
CA ALA A 225 24.82 -6.28 15.81
C ALA A 225 24.41 -5.28 16.91
N SER A 226 25.34 -4.42 17.31
CA SER A 226 25.06 -3.36 18.29
C SER A 226 24.01 -2.36 17.82
N THR A 227 23.98 -2.09 16.52
CA THR A 227 22.93 -1.33 15.84
C THR A 227 22.39 -2.18 14.71
N VAL A 228 21.12 -2.54 14.80
CA VAL A 228 20.46 -3.35 13.76
C VAL A 228 19.99 -2.44 12.64
N ASP A 229 20.39 -2.75 11.40
CA ASP A 229 19.80 -2.16 10.21
C ASP A 229 18.52 -2.93 9.85
N ALA A 230 17.36 -2.32 10.10
CA ALA A 230 16.08 -2.98 9.93
C ALA A 230 15.77 -3.29 8.46
N GLN A 231 16.20 -2.48 7.51
CA GLN A 231 15.97 -2.74 6.09
C GLN A 231 16.80 -3.95 5.60
N GLU A 232 18.07 -4.05 5.99
CA GLU A 232 18.88 -5.22 5.68
C GLU A 232 18.36 -6.49 6.38
N LEU A 233 17.92 -6.35 7.63
CA LEU A 233 17.29 -7.44 8.38
C LEU A 233 16.06 -7.99 7.64
N MET A 234 15.19 -7.12 7.18
CA MET A 234 13.97 -7.50 6.46
C MET A 234 14.28 -8.08 5.08
N LEU A 235 15.33 -7.63 4.41
CA LEU A 235 15.77 -8.24 3.16
C LEU A 235 16.19 -9.70 3.36
N THR A 236 16.94 -9.98 4.41
CA THR A 236 17.32 -11.35 4.76
C THR A 236 16.10 -12.18 5.17
N ALA A 237 15.20 -11.62 5.97
CA ALA A 237 13.97 -12.29 6.40
C ALA A 237 13.06 -12.64 5.22
N THR A 238 12.86 -11.74 4.27
CA THR A 238 12.04 -12.00 3.07
C THR A 238 12.69 -13.01 2.15
N THR A 239 14.02 -13.03 2.07
CA THR A 239 14.76 -14.06 1.32
C THR A 239 14.57 -15.44 1.93
N LEU A 240 14.65 -15.58 3.25
CA LEU A 240 14.37 -16.84 3.95
C LEU A 240 12.92 -17.29 3.74
N GLN A 241 11.96 -16.38 3.86
CA GLN A 241 10.55 -16.71 3.64
C GLN A 241 10.31 -17.20 2.21
N ALA A 242 10.94 -16.60 1.22
CA ALA A 242 10.84 -17.04 -0.17
C ALA A 242 11.41 -18.46 -0.38
N ILE A 243 12.47 -18.83 0.32
CA ILE A 243 13.01 -20.19 0.28
C ILE A 243 12.00 -21.17 0.87
N LEU A 244 11.41 -20.84 2.03
CA LEU A 244 10.40 -21.68 2.67
C LEU A 244 9.14 -21.83 1.81
N ASP A 245 8.67 -20.76 1.20
CA ASP A 245 7.47 -20.77 0.34
C ASP A 245 7.68 -21.67 -0.88
N LYS A 246 8.86 -21.65 -1.48
CA LYS A 246 9.20 -22.56 -2.59
C LYS A 246 9.22 -24.02 -2.16
N GLU A 247 9.75 -24.34 -0.98
CA GLU A 247 9.80 -25.70 -0.47
C GLU A 247 8.38 -26.22 -0.14
N ASP A 248 7.49 -25.40 0.40
CA ASP A 248 6.10 -25.75 0.62
C ASP A 248 5.38 -26.07 -0.70
N ASN A 249 5.68 -25.36 -1.77
CA ASN A 249 5.14 -25.59 -3.11
C ASN A 249 5.73 -26.84 -3.78
N TYR A 250 6.94 -27.28 -3.41
CA TYR A 250 7.61 -28.47 -3.94
C TYR A 250 7.44 -29.72 -3.05
N GLY A 251 6.81 -29.57 -1.90
CA GLY A 251 6.70 -30.63 -0.86
C GLY A 251 5.70 -31.76 -1.14
N SER A 252 5.00 -31.76 -2.25
CA SER A 252 4.25 -32.90 -2.76
C SER A 252 5.10 -33.67 -3.79
N ASP A 253 5.05 -34.96 -3.76
CA ASP A 253 5.72 -35.89 -4.70
C ASP A 253 5.30 -35.72 -6.18
N ASP A 254 4.73 -34.60 -6.50
CA ASP A 254 4.37 -34.21 -7.85
C ASP A 254 5.58 -33.59 -8.54
N THR A 255 6.29 -34.42 -9.29
CA THR A 255 7.07 -33.94 -10.44
C THR A 255 6.21 -32.87 -11.14
N PRO A 256 6.75 -31.67 -11.42
CA PRO A 256 5.99 -30.69 -12.16
C PRO A 256 5.56 -31.31 -13.48
N THR A 257 4.29 -31.66 -13.58
CA THR A 257 3.66 -31.90 -14.86
C THR A 257 3.73 -30.58 -15.62
N PRO A 258 4.32 -30.53 -16.82
CA PRO A 258 4.56 -29.29 -17.53
C PRO A 258 3.31 -28.52 -17.94
N ASP A 259 2.11 -28.94 -17.55
CA ASP A 259 0.84 -28.46 -18.09
C ASP A 259 -0.26 -28.18 -17.04
N GLN A 260 0.08 -27.80 -15.80
CA GLN A 260 -0.96 -27.12 -15.00
C GLN A 260 -0.75 -25.61 -15.19
N PRO A 261 -1.73 -24.90 -15.76
CA PRO A 261 -1.68 -23.46 -15.80
C PRO A 261 -1.61 -22.95 -14.35
N GLU A 262 -0.64 -22.09 -14.07
CA GLU A 262 -0.57 -21.36 -12.80
C GLU A 262 -1.94 -20.77 -12.51
N GLU A 263 -2.45 -20.98 -11.30
CA GLU A 263 -3.68 -20.35 -10.88
C GLU A 263 -3.52 -18.82 -10.99
N PRO A 264 -4.51 -18.12 -11.54
CA PRO A 264 -4.39 -16.68 -11.72
C PRO A 264 -4.27 -15.96 -10.37
N ASN A 265 -3.41 -14.97 -10.31
CA ASN A 265 -3.30 -14.09 -9.15
C ASN A 265 -4.45 -13.07 -9.17
N TYR A 266 -5.54 -13.41 -8.50
CA TYR A 266 -6.70 -12.52 -8.37
C TYR A 266 -6.44 -11.35 -7.41
N ASP A 267 -5.58 -11.52 -6.41
CA ASP A 267 -5.34 -10.53 -5.35
C ASP A 267 -4.77 -9.24 -5.91
N LYS A 268 -3.78 -9.33 -6.76
CA LYS A 268 -3.16 -8.17 -7.40
C LYS A 268 -4.15 -7.42 -8.30
N ALA A 269 -4.95 -8.15 -9.06
CA ALA A 269 -5.98 -7.57 -9.93
C ALA A 269 -7.07 -6.86 -9.13
N MET A 270 -7.53 -7.48 -8.04
CA MET A 270 -8.55 -6.90 -7.16
C MET A 270 -8.04 -5.66 -6.43
N ALA A 271 -6.79 -5.65 -5.98
CA ALA A 271 -6.17 -4.48 -5.36
C ALA A 271 -6.09 -3.30 -6.35
N SER A 272 -5.67 -3.54 -7.59
CA SER A 272 -5.60 -2.53 -8.64
C SER A 272 -6.98 -1.97 -8.99
N LEU A 273 -7.98 -2.82 -9.06
CA LEU A 273 -9.37 -2.42 -9.31
C LEU A 273 -9.91 -1.55 -8.18
N ALA A 274 -9.69 -1.94 -6.93
CA ALA A 274 -10.11 -1.18 -5.76
C ALA A 274 -9.51 0.22 -5.71
N GLU A 275 -8.22 0.35 -6.04
CA GLU A 275 -7.55 1.65 -6.12
C GLU A 275 -8.13 2.54 -7.21
N ALA A 276 -8.38 1.98 -8.39
CA ALA A 276 -8.96 2.73 -9.50
C ALA A 276 -10.37 3.25 -9.17
N ILE A 277 -11.18 2.44 -8.50
CA ILE A 277 -12.53 2.83 -8.04
C ILE A 277 -12.43 3.96 -7.01
N GLU A 278 -11.56 3.84 -6.03
CA GLU A 278 -11.39 4.86 -4.99
C GLU A 278 -10.93 6.19 -5.58
N ARG A 279 -9.95 6.16 -6.46
CA ARG A 279 -9.44 7.35 -7.16
C ARG A 279 -10.53 8.01 -8.00
N LYS A 280 -11.27 7.23 -8.80
CA LYS A 280 -12.36 7.76 -9.63
C LYS A 280 -13.51 8.32 -8.81
N THR A 281 -13.83 7.71 -7.69
CA THR A 281 -14.84 8.22 -6.76
C THR A 281 -14.51 9.64 -6.28
N LYS A 282 -13.24 9.90 -5.97
CA LYS A 282 -12.76 11.24 -5.60
C LYS A 282 -12.85 12.23 -6.77
N GLU A 283 -12.45 11.81 -7.97
CA GLU A 283 -12.51 12.66 -9.18
C GLU A 283 -13.93 13.08 -9.53
N LEU A 284 -14.90 12.18 -9.36
CA LEU A 284 -16.30 12.44 -9.72
C LEU A 284 -17.03 13.36 -8.71
N GLY A 285 -16.47 13.58 -7.52
CA GLY A 285 -17.03 14.47 -6.52
C GLY A 285 -18.47 14.10 -6.14
N ASP A 286 -19.41 15.02 -6.29
CA ASP A 286 -20.82 14.85 -5.92
C ASP A 286 -21.74 14.41 -7.10
N ASP A 287 -21.15 14.05 -8.23
CA ASP A 287 -21.90 13.63 -9.41
C ASP A 287 -22.50 12.22 -9.25
N LYS A 288 -23.79 12.17 -8.91
CA LYS A 288 -24.50 10.94 -8.63
C LYS A 288 -24.66 10.03 -9.85
N GLU A 289 -24.89 10.59 -11.03
CA GLU A 289 -25.06 9.83 -12.27
C GLU A 289 -23.75 9.17 -12.69
N ALA A 290 -22.65 9.90 -12.63
CA ALA A 290 -21.33 9.36 -12.93
C ALA A 290 -20.92 8.27 -11.94
N LYS A 291 -21.19 8.44 -10.64
CA LYS A 291 -20.92 7.45 -9.61
C LYS A 291 -21.76 6.18 -9.78
N LYS A 292 -23.00 6.30 -10.24
CA LYS A 292 -23.84 5.14 -10.58
C LYS A 292 -23.23 4.33 -11.72
N LYS A 293 -22.73 4.99 -12.75
CA LYS A 293 -21.99 4.33 -13.84
C LYS A 293 -20.72 3.64 -13.36
N LEU A 294 -20.02 4.27 -12.42
CA LEU A 294 -18.83 3.69 -11.81
C LEU A 294 -19.16 2.40 -11.04
N VAL A 295 -20.26 2.35 -10.30
CA VAL A 295 -20.74 1.13 -9.64
C VAL A 295 -20.99 0.02 -10.65
N GLU A 296 -21.68 0.32 -11.73
CA GLU A 296 -21.99 -0.65 -12.80
C GLU A 296 -20.69 -1.21 -13.43
N LEU A 297 -19.74 -0.34 -13.72
CA LEU A 297 -18.42 -0.74 -14.26
C LEU A 297 -17.63 -1.61 -13.27
N ALA A 298 -17.68 -1.27 -11.99
CA ALA A 298 -17.00 -2.03 -10.93
C ALA A 298 -17.60 -3.45 -10.78
N GLU A 299 -18.93 -3.58 -10.84
CA GLU A 299 -19.61 -4.87 -10.80
C GLU A 299 -19.26 -5.74 -12.00
N GLN A 300 -19.26 -5.16 -13.20
CA GLN A 300 -18.88 -5.87 -14.43
C GLN A 300 -17.41 -6.32 -14.38
N ALA A 301 -16.53 -5.47 -13.89
CA ALA A 301 -15.11 -5.77 -13.72
C ALA A 301 -14.89 -6.91 -12.74
N LEU A 302 -15.57 -6.89 -11.60
CA LEU A 302 -15.50 -7.95 -10.59
C LEU A 302 -15.93 -9.30 -11.18
N THR A 303 -17.04 -9.34 -11.88
CA THR A 303 -17.54 -10.55 -12.52
C THR A 303 -16.54 -11.08 -13.56
N ALA A 304 -16.01 -10.20 -14.42
CA ALA A 304 -15.06 -10.59 -15.45
C ALA A 304 -13.77 -11.17 -14.86
N ILE A 305 -13.24 -10.59 -13.79
CA ILE A 305 -12.04 -11.08 -13.09
C ILE A 305 -12.33 -12.43 -12.43
N GLN A 306 -13.46 -12.58 -11.75
CA GLN A 306 -13.84 -13.85 -11.10
C GLN A 306 -14.05 -15.00 -12.07
N GLU A 307 -14.57 -14.74 -13.26
CA GLU A 307 -14.79 -15.72 -14.31
C GLU A 307 -13.53 -16.07 -15.10
N ALA A 308 -12.49 -15.24 -15.01
CA ALA A 308 -11.22 -15.49 -15.69
C ALA A 308 -10.49 -16.70 -15.07
N LYS A 309 -10.07 -17.64 -15.91
CA LYS A 309 -9.45 -18.91 -15.48
C LYS A 309 -7.95 -18.96 -15.73
N THR A 310 -7.39 -17.96 -16.40
CA THR A 310 -5.97 -17.85 -16.69
C THR A 310 -5.45 -16.49 -16.29
N GLN A 311 -4.13 -16.38 -16.02
CA GLN A 311 -3.52 -15.10 -15.70
C GLN A 311 -3.72 -14.07 -16.83
N ASP A 312 -3.58 -14.49 -18.09
CA ASP A 312 -3.82 -13.61 -19.24
C ASP A 312 -5.26 -13.09 -19.29
N ALA A 313 -6.24 -13.93 -18.94
CA ALA A 313 -7.65 -13.53 -18.89
C ALA A 313 -7.92 -12.56 -17.72
N VAL A 314 -7.27 -12.76 -16.57
CA VAL A 314 -7.34 -11.83 -15.43
C VAL A 314 -6.72 -10.49 -15.81
N ASP A 315 -5.54 -10.48 -16.41
CA ASP A 315 -4.84 -9.27 -16.84
C ASP A 315 -5.66 -8.48 -17.88
N LYS A 316 -6.28 -9.19 -18.83
CA LYS A 316 -7.16 -8.56 -19.83
C LYS A 316 -8.43 -7.99 -19.20
N ALA A 317 -9.06 -8.71 -18.29
CA ALA A 317 -10.25 -8.24 -17.59
C ALA A 317 -9.94 -6.99 -16.77
N LEU A 318 -8.78 -6.96 -16.09
CA LEU A 318 -8.31 -5.79 -15.35
C LEU A 318 -8.02 -4.61 -16.28
N GLU A 319 -7.31 -4.83 -17.38
CA GLU A 319 -7.00 -3.78 -18.36
C GLU A 319 -8.28 -3.13 -18.93
N ASN A 320 -9.24 -3.94 -19.31
CA ASN A 320 -10.54 -3.46 -19.80
C ASN A 320 -11.30 -2.69 -18.73
N ALA A 321 -11.28 -3.16 -17.50
CA ALA A 321 -11.94 -2.49 -16.37
C ALA A 321 -11.30 -1.12 -16.08
N LEU A 322 -9.98 -1.06 -16.04
CA LEU A 322 -9.24 0.19 -15.80
C LEU A 322 -9.46 1.20 -16.94
N ALA A 323 -9.49 0.75 -18.19
CA ALA A 323 -9.79 1.60 -19.33
C ALA A 323 -11.20 2.20 -19.23
N GLY A 324 -12.20 1.40 -18.91
CA GLY A 324 -13.58 1.86 -18.74
C GLY A 324 -13.74 2.85 -17.59
N ILE A 325 -13.12 2.58 -16.45
CA ILE A 325 -13.13 3.47 -15.29
C ILE A 325 -12.41 4.79 -15.58
N ASN A 326 -11.26 4.75 -16.25
CA ASN A 326 -10.49 5.95 -16.59
C ASN A 326 -11.21 6.85 -17.60
N GLN A 327 -12.04 6.29 -18.48
CA GLN A 327 -12.82 7.06 -19.46
C GLN A 327 -14.06 7.72 -18.85
N LEU A 328 -14.47 7.31 -17.66
CA LEU A 328 -15.63 7.88 -17.01
C LEU A 328 -15.36 9.31 -16.57
N GLN A 329 -16.21 10.24 -17.00
CA GLN A 329 -16.12 11.67 -16.69
C GLN A 329 -17.36 12.12 -15.94
N ALA A 330 -17.17 13.17 -15.12
CA ALA A 330 -18.30 13.86 -14.50
C ALA A 330 -19.22 14.43 -15.59
N THR A 331 -20.54 14.37 -15.38
CA THR A 331 -21.52 14.99 -16.27
C THR A 331 -21.30 16.50 -16.31
N PRO A 332 -21.29 17.15 -17.49
CA PRO A 332 -21.23 18.59 -17.56
C PRO A 332 -22.39 19.21 -16.75
N LYS A 333 -22.09 20.19 -15.89
CA LYS A 333 -23.13 20.95 -15.21
C LYS A 333 -23.93 21.68 -16.27
N GLU A 334 -25.19 21.29 -16.47
CA GLU A 334 -26.14 22.14 -17.17
C GLU A 334 -26.41 23.37 -16.32
N ASP A 335 -26.47 24.54 -16.97
CA ASP A 335 -26.89 25.77 -16.31
C ASP A 335 -28.23 25.57 -15.60
N PRO A 336 -28.47 26.15 -14.42
CA PRO A 336 -29.65 25.90 -13.63
C PRO A 336 -30.90 26.29 -14.40
N LYS A 337 -31.71 25.31 -14.77
CA LYS A 337 -33.08 25.49 -15.25
C LYS A 337 -33.94 25.92 -14.05
N PRO A 338 -34.88 26.85 -14.20
CA PRO A 338 -35.67 27.30 -13.07
C PRO A 338 -36.46 26.17 -12.40
N GLU A 339 -36.49 26.25 -11.06
CA GLU A 339 -37.04 25.26 -10.14
C GLU A 339 -38.50 24.90 -10.47
N GLU A 340 -38.74 23.59 -10.69
CA GLU A 340 -40.05 22.99 -10.47
C GLU A 340 -40.19 22.54 -9.01
N PRO A 341 -41.38 22.60 -8.40
CA PRO A 341 -41.54 22.34 -6.98
C PRO A 341 -41.28 20.90 -6.59
N SER A 342 -40.59 20.80 -5.49
CA SER A 342 -40.05 19.61 -4.79
C SER A 342 -40.96 18.39 -4.79
N LYS A 343 -40.41 17.27 -5.30
CA LYS A 343 -40.80 15.92 -4.89
C LYS A 343 -40.22 15.59 -3.52
N PRO A 344 -40.89 14.73 -2.72
CA PRO A 344 -40.42 14.41 -1.37
C PRO A 344 -39.04 13.75 -1.39
N GLU A 345 -38.24 14.11 -0.40
CA GLU A 345 -36.87 13.65 -0.19
C GLU A 345 -36.78 12.14 -0.28
N GLU A 346 -36.27 11.64 -1.40
CA GLU A 346 -35.59 10.35 -1.39
C GLU A 346 -34.34 10.50 -0.53
N SER A 347 -34.20 9.63 0.47
CA SER A 347 -33.07 9.57 1.37
C SER A 347 -31.76 9.74 0.57
N LYS A 348 -30.94 10.74 0.92
CA LYS A 348 -29.67 11.00 0.27
C LYS A 348 -28.77 9.76 0.37
N ILE A 349 -28.70 9.03 -0.72
CA ILE A 349 -27.81 7.89 -0.86
C ILE A 349 -26.38 8.41 -0.92
N ASP A 350 -25.55 7.98 0.02
CA ASP A 350 -24.13 8.36 0.05
C ASP A 350 -23.33 7.44 -0.87
N TYR A 351 -23.21 7.81 -2.14
CA TYR A 351 -22.48 7.06 -3.14
C TYR A 351 -20.98 6.93 -2.84
N ASP A 352 -20.38 7.86 -2.12
CA ASP A 352 -18.96 7.81 -1.75
C ASP A 352 -18.70 6.66 -0.77
N LYS A 353 -19.57 6.52 0.23
CA LYS A 353 -19.52 5.41 1.18
C LYS A 353 -19.78 4.07 0.50
N ALA A 354 -20.75 4.02 -0.42
CA ALA A 354 -21.05 2.82 -1.17
C ALA A 354 -19.88 2.37 -2.05
N MET A 355 -19.21 3.30 -2.74
CA MET A 355 -18.07 2.99 -3.60
C MET A 355 -16.86 2.53 -2.83
N ALA A 356 -16.55 3.16 -1.72
CA ALA A 356 -15.44 2.74 -0.87
C ALA A 356 -15.70 1.36 -0.23
N SER A 357 -16.94 1.05 0.12
CA SER A 357 -17.33 -0.28 0.62
C SER A 357 -17.23 -1.35 -0.45
N LEU A 358 -17.56 -1.02 -1.70
CA LEU A 358 -17.40 -1.92 -2.84
C LEU A 358 -15.92 -2.24 -3.07
N ALA A 359 -15.05 -1.25 -3.00
CA ALA A 359 -13.60 -1.45 -3.11
C ALA A 359 -13.06 -2.41 -2.04
N GLU A 360 -13.51 -2.28 -0.80
CA GLU A 360 -13.12 -3.19 0.29
C GLU A 360 -13.71 -4.60 0.14
N ALA A 361 -14.96 -4.71 -0.30
CA ALA A 361 -15.57 -6.01 -0.59
C ALA A 361 -14.81 -6.75 -1.70
N ILE A 362 -14.34 -6.05 -2.70
CA ILE A 362 -13.48 -6.58 -3.77
C ILE A 362 -12.17 -7.12 -3.18
N GLN A 363 -11.50 -6.37 -2.30
CA GLN A 363 -10.26 -6.81 -1.65
C GLN A 363 -10.46 -8.06 -0.79
N ASN A 364 -11.56 -8.13 -0.05
CA ASN A 364 -11.85 -9.29 0.80
C ASN A 364 -12.19 -10.55 -0.01
N LYS A 365 -12.90 -10.38 -1.10
CA LYS A 365 -13.20 -11.51 -1.98
C LYS A 365 -11.95 -12.07 -2.64
N SER A 366 -11.00 -11.23 -2.92
CA SER A 366 -9.68 -11.61 -3.38
C SER A 366 -8.99 -12.55 -2.37
N LYS A 367 -9.01 -12.19 -1.08
CA LYS A 367 -8.44 -13.04 -0.01
C LYS A 367 -9.14 -14.41 0.09
N GLU A 368 -10.46 -14.46 -0.06
CA GLU A 368 -11.19 -15.72 -0.05
C GLU A 368 -10.83 -16.63 -1.23
N LEU A 369 -10.64 -16.05 -2.42
CA LEU A 369 -10.29 -16.80 -3.64
C LEU A 369 -8.83 -17.28 -3.65
N GLY A 370 -7.95 -16.64 -2.88
CA GLY A 370 -6.55 -17.03 -2.72
C GLY A 370 -6.29 -18.07 -1.62
N SER A 371 -7.33 -18.51 -0.91
CA SER A 371 -7.20 -19.39 0.27
C SER A 371 -7.65 -20.85 0.01
N ASP A 372 -8.10 -21.19 -1.20
CA ASP A 372 -8.55 -22.55 -1.56
C ASP A 372 -7.50 -23.31 -2.36
#